data_400635c000170ac19ea162248dbdf164
#
_entry.id   400635c000170ac19ea162248dbdf164
#
_cell.length_a   1.000
_cell.length_b   1.000
_cell.length_c   1.000
_cell.angle_alpha   90.00
_cell.angle_beta   90.00
_cell.angle_gamma   90.00
#
_symmetry.space_group_name_H-M   'P 1'
#
loop_
_entity.id
_entity.type
_entity.pdbx_description
1 polymer ?
#
loop_
_entity_poly.entity_id
_entity_poly.type
_entity_poly.pdbx_seq_one_letter_code
_entity_poly.pdbx_strand_id
1 'polypeptide(L)'
;MVQTFVPLWMAPNLITLLGLIFPLISLGIFAWHSPHFKTEPPAWTFFFNAFALFAYQTLDNMDGKQARRTHTSNALGMVFDHGCDAINAGIGAINLLVVLGIVSSGEWDAFLVLSAFASPFVPFYVATWEEYYTGALVLPIINGPAEGVLMGVFISLVSGFLGPAWWGRENEFLLALDWLPLKRPGDLIGWFSLMGVIVTCTWQISHVLYLQFQKARSLFQPIQDLLPFIALAAGTYQLVSTKHDFLTEAPLLTMGAVSAIFVEQVVSLMLAHMTHSPYVAHQGILLPAFLGFVALATVEWLQPVKERFDAVEGRLSWLWQGHFVIVLGYTLLYLVLVVADLSRVLGVRPFRIKNAAAAGGGNGGKRGC
;
A
#
# COMPACT_ATOMS: atom_id res chain seq x y z
N MET A 1 -16.58 12.59 17.55
CA MET A 1 -17.00 11.75 16.42
C MET A 1 -17.30 10.31 16.83
N VAL A 2 -16.32 9.51 17.26
CA VAL A 2 -16.55 8.09 17.63
C VAL A 2 -17.62 7.92 18.71
N GLN A 3 -17.66 8.77 19.72
CA GLN A 3 -18.67 8.69 20.80
C GLN A 3 -20.10 8.94 20.31
N THR A 4 -20.27 9.71 19.24
CA THR A 4 -21.58 10.15 18.76
C THR A 4 -22.14 9.28 17.64
N PHE A 5 -21.27 8.79 16.73
CA PHE A 5 -21.70 8.12 15.50
C PHE A 5 -21.44 6.61 15.47
N VAL A 6 -20.52 6.11 16.31
CA VAL A 6 -20.17 4.68 16.29
C VAL A 6 -20.82 3.97 17.49
N PRO A 7 -21.73 3.01 17.26
CA PRO A 7 -22.33 2.24 18.34
C PRO A 7 -21.32 1.32 19.00
N LEU A 8 -21.51 1.05 20.30
CA LEU A 8 -20.60 0.20 21.09
C LEU A 8 -20.50 -1.25 20.62
N TRP A 9 -21.52 -1.74 19.89
CA TRP A 9 -21.50 -3.11 19.36
C TRP A 9 -20.64 -3.27 18.10
N MET A 10 -20.29 -2.16 17.44
CA MET A 10 -19.50 -2.17 16.21
C MET A 10 -18.04 -2.47 16.53
N ALA A 11 -17.54 -3.59 16.01
CA ALA A 11 -16.15 -3.99 16.18
C ALA A 11 -15.21 -3.05 15.42
N PRO A 12 -14.02 -2.73 15.98
CA PRO A 12 -13.02 -1.88 15.29
C PRO A 12 -12.69 -2.37 13.88
N ASN A 13 -12.34 -3.64 13.73
CA ASN A 13 -12.00 -4.23 12.43
C ASN A 13 -13.16 -4.15 11.40
N LEU A 14 -14.41 -4.03 11.85
CA LEU A 14 -15.51 -3.80 10.92
C LEU A 14 -15.50 -2.36 10.38
N ILE A 15 -15.05 -1.40 11.17
CA ILE A 15 -14.89 0.01 10.75
C ILE A 15 -13.77 0.10 9.72
N THR A 16 -12.62 -0.52 9.99
CA THR A 16 -11.48 -0.61 9.05
C THR A 16 -11.91 -1.23 7.72
N LEU A 17 -12.64 -2.37 7.77
CA LEU A 17 -13.13 -3.05 6.58
C LEU A 17 -14.13 -2.20 5.79
N LEU A 18 -15.07 -1.52 6.47
CA LEU A 18 -16.00 -0.60 5.83
C LEU A 18 -15.26 0.57 5.18
N GLY A 19 -14.20 1.06 5.80
CA GLY A 19 -13.31 2.05 5.21
C GLY A 19 -12.71 1.56 3.89
N LEU A 20 -12.13 0.37 3.89
CA LEU A 20 -11.47 -0.23 2.73
C LEU A 20 -12.41 -0.47 1.53
N ILE A 21 -13.71 -0.65 1.77
CA ILE A 21 -14.69 -0.81 0.68
C ILE A 21 -14.72 0.41 -0.26
N PHE A 22 -14.56 1.63 0.24
CA PHE A 22 -14.61 2.84 -0.58
C PHE A 22 -13.50 2.90 -1.64
N PRO A 23 -12.21 2.76 -1.30
CA PRO A 23 -11.14 2.71 -2.31
C PRO A 23 -11.25 1.49 -3.23
N LEU A 24 -11.75 0.34 -2.77
CA LEU A 24 -12.02 -0.81 -3.64
C LEU A 24 -13.10 -0.49 -4.68
N ILE A 25 -14.18 0.18 -4.29
CA ILE A 25 -15.22 0.65 -5.24
C ILE A 25 -14.61 1.64 -6.23
N SER A 26 -13.78 2.58 -5.76
CA SER A 26 -13.10 3.55 -6.63
C SER A 26 -12.21 2.86 -7.67
N LEU A 27 -11.41 1.87 -7.26
CA LEU A 27 -10.60 1.06 -8.17
C LEU A 27 -11.49 0.34 -9.21
N GLY A 28 -12.61 -0.25 -8.77
CA GLY A 28 -13.58 -0.90 -9.67
C GLY A 28 -14.19 0.06 -10.67
N ILE A 29 -14.51 1.29 -10.25
CA ILE A 29 -15.04 2.34 -11.14
C ILE A 29 -13.98 2.73 -12.17
N PHE A 30 -12.73 2.96 -11.77
CA PHE A 30 -11.65 3.27 -12.71
C PHE A 30 -11.37 2.11 -13.67
N ALA A 31 -11.34 0.86 -13.17
CA ALA A 31 -11.17 -0.32 -14.01
C ALA A 31 -12.29 -0.49 -15.03
N TRP A 32 -13.53 -0.11 -14.68
CA TRP A 32 -14.67 -0.16 -15.59
C TRP A 32 -14.60 0.90 -16.69
N HIS A 33 -14.26 2.14 -16.34
CA HIS A 33 -14.20 3.25 -17.30
C HIS A 33 -12.90 3.31 -18.10
N SER A 34 -11.82 2.74 -17.55
CA SER A 34 -10.49 2.77 -18.16
C SER A 34 -9.74 1.43 -17.93
N PRO A 35 -10.19 0.32 -18.53
CA PRO A 35 -9.67 -1.03 -18.22
C PRO A 35 -8.17 -1.20 -18.48
N HIS A 36 -7.62 -0.43 -19.43
CA HIS A 36 -6.17 -0.40 -19.72
C HIS A 36 -5.52 0.93 -19.36
N PHE A 37 -6.21 1.77 -18.56
CA PHE A 37 -5.82 3.13 -18.19
C PHE A 37 -5.60 4.08 -19.38
N LYS A 38 -6.06 3.70 -20.59
CA LYS A 38 -5.88 4.44 -21.85
C LYS A 38 -6.99 5.44 -22.13
N THR A 39 -8.14 5.28 -21.51
CA THR A 39 -9.32 6.15 -21.69
C THR A 39 -9.47 7.06 -20.50
N GLU A 40 -9.81 8.32 -20.72
CA GLU A 40 -10.10 9.28 -19.66
C GLU A 40 -11.46 8.94 -19.03
N PRO A 41 -11.53 8.63 -17.72
CA PRO A 41 -12.78 8.41 -17.04
C PRO A 41 -13.61 9.71 -16.91
N PRO A 42 -14.94 9.62 -16.73
CA PRO A 42 -15.78 10.79 -16.47
C PRO A 42 -15.37 11.54 -15.20
N ALA A 43 -15.48 12.87 -15.20
CA ALA A 43 -15.02 13.74 -14.11
C ALA A 43 -15.52 13.33 -12.70
N TRP A 44 -16.76 12.84 -12.60
CA TRP A 44 -17.34 12.41 -11.33
C TRP A 44 -16.56 11.27 -10.65
N THR A 45 -15.84 10.44 -11.41
CA THR A 45 -15.06 9.32 -10.88
C THR A 45 -13.88 9.80 -10.05
N PHE A 46 -13.28 10.93 -10.41
CA PHE A 46 -12.20 11.55 -9.66
C PHE A 46 -12.73 12.17 -8.34
N PHE A 47 -13.90 12.79 -8.37
CA PHE A 47 -14.55 13.27 -7.13
C PHE A 47 -14.92 12.11 -6.21
N PHE A 48 -15.38 10.99 -6.78
CA PHE A 48 -15.65 9.79 -6.00
C PHE A 48 -14.35 9.21 -5.40
N ASN A 49 -13.22 9.20 -6.13
CA ASN A 49 -11.94 8.76 -5.58
C ASN A 49 -11.47 9.66 -4.43
N ALA A 50 -11.62 10.97 -4.57
CA ALA A 50 -11.32 11.92 -3.48
C ALA A 50 -12.16 11.63 -2.22
N PHE A 51 -13.47 11.42 -2.41
CA PHE A 51 -14.37 11.02 -1.32
C PHE A 51 -13.97 9.67 -0.72
N ALA A 52 -13.65 8.68 -1.53
CA ALA A 52 -13.27 7.33 -1.11
C ALA A 52 -12.02 7.34 -0.22
N LEU A 53 -10.98 8.07 -0.64
CA LEU A 53 -9.75 8.23 0.14
C LEU A 53 -10.01 8.97 1.47
N PHE A 54 -10.80 10.04 1.44
CA PHE A 54 -11.15 10.79 2.65
C PHE A 54 -12.00 9.95 3.62
N ALA A 55 -12.96 9.18 3.10
CA ALA A 55 -13.78 8.27 3.89
C ALA A 55 -12.94 7.17 4.53
N TYR A 56 -12.02 6.55 3.76
CA TYR A 56 -11.07 5.58 4.28
C TYR A 56 -10.29 6.17 5.47
N GLN A 57 -9.58 7.26 5.25
CA GLN A 57 -8.76 7.92 6.27
C GLN A 57 -9.57 8.31 7.53
N THR A 58 -10.83 8.68 7.34
CA THR A 58 -11.71 9.04 8.45
C THR A 58 -12.07 7.82 9.29
N LEU A 59 -12.46 6.71 8.63
CA LEU A 59 -12.86 5.46 9.28
C LEU A 59 -11.66 4.77 9.94
N ASP A 60 -10.52 4.75 9.28
CA ASP A 60 -9.26 4.29 9.79
C ASP A 60 -8.87 5.00 11.11
N ASN A 61 -8.90 6.31 11.14
CA ASN A 61 -8.67 7.08 12.37
C ASN A 61 -9.72 6.84 13.48
N MET A 62 -10.82 6.17 13.16
CA MET A 62 -11.90 5.88 14.12
C MET A 62 -11.77 4.52 14.79
N ASP A 63 -11.21 3.50 14.11
CA ASP A 63 -11.18 2.14 14.59
C ASP A 63 -10.28 1.96 15.83
N GLY A 64 -9.09 2.51 15.85
CA GLY A 64 -8.22 2.51 17.03
C GLY A 64 -8.84 3.26 18.24
N LYS A 65 -9.60 4.34 17.99
CA LYS A 65 -10.37 5.02 19.04
C LYS A 65 -11.51 4.14 19.54
N GLN A 66 -12.19 3.41 18.64
CA GLN A 66 -13.23 2.45 19.00
C GLN A 66 -12.65 1.27 19.78
N ALA A 67 -11.48 0.73 19.35
CA ALA A 67 -10.80 -0.36 20.06
C ALA A 67 -10.47 0.01 21.51
N ARG A 68 -9.96 1.21 21.73
CA ARG A 68 -9.72 1.74 23.10
C ARG A 68 -11.01 1.94 23.88
N ARG A 69 -12.05 2.49 23.27
CA ARG A 69 -13.37 2.73 23.89
C ARG A 69 -14.06 1.44 24.30
N THR A 70 -13.91 0.38 23.52
CA THR A 70 -14.55 -0.92 23.76
C THR A 70 -13.64 -1.90 24.50
N HIS A 71 -12.42 -1.51 24.87
CA HIS A 71 -11.41 -2.35 25.50
C HIS A 71 -11.12 -3.63 24.70
N THR A 72 -11.09 -3.55 23.38
CA THR A 72 -10.88 -4.68 22.47
C THR A 72 -9.57 -4.61 21.70
N SER A 73 -8.67 -3.69 22.05
CA SER A 73 -7.33 -3.60 21.43
C SER A 73 -6.57 -4.91 21.62
N ASN A 74 -6.08 -5.49 20.53
CA ASN A 74 -5.34 -6.76 20.54
C ASN A 74 -4.46 -6.89 19.28
N ALA A 75 -3.57 -7.88 19.24
CA ALA A 75 -2.66 -8.12 18.13
C ALA A 75 -3.37 -8.41 16.80
N LEU A 76 -4.53 -9.08 16.81
CA LEU A 76 -5.31 -9.29 15.59
C LEU A 76 -5.76 -7.96 14.98
N GLY A 77 -6.26 -7.03 15.83
CA GLY A 77 -6.69 -5.71 15.36
C GLY A 77 -5.55 -4.95 14.67
N MET A 78 -4.36 -4.98 15.25
CA MET A 78 -3.18 -4.30 14.70
C MET A 78 -2.72 -4.91 13.37
N VAL A 79 -2.63 -6.23 13.26
CA VAL A 79 -2.27 -6.91 12.00
C VAL A 79 -3.34 -6.68 10.92
N PHE A 80 -4.62 -6.68 11.32
CA PHE A 80 -5.74 -6.44 10.40
C PHE A 80 -5.72 -5.01 9.85
N ASP A 81 -5.51 -4.04 10.70
CA ASP A 81 -5.42 -2.61 10.40
C ASP A 81 -4.25 -2.35 9.41
N HIS A 82 -3.03 -2.72 9.77
CA HIS A 82 -1.86 -2.60 8.87
C HIS A 82 -2.03 -3.34 7.54
N GLY A 83 -2.72 -4.50 7.55
CA GLY A 83 -3.04 -5.22 6.33
C GLY A 83 -4.00 -4.45 5.42
N CYS A 84 -5.04 -3.85 5.99
CA CYS A 84 -5.98 -2.98 5.25
C CYS A 84 -5.30 -1.72 4.74
N ASP A 85 -4.42 -1.10 5.52
CA ASP A 85 -3.61 0.05 5.13
C ASP A 85 -2.69 -0.26 3.95
N ALA A 86 -2.02 -1.41 3.99
CA ALA A 86 -1.16 -1.86 2.91
C ALA A 86 -1.96 -2.11 1.61
N ILE A 87 -3.17 -2.68 1.71
CA ILE A 87 -4.09 -2.84 0.57
C ILE A 87 -4.52 -1.48 0.04
N ASN A 88 -4.90 -0.55 0.92
CA ASN A 88 -5.28 0.81 0.53
C ASN A 88 -4.12 1.57 -0.13
N ALA A 89 -2.89 1.42 0.37
CA ALA A 89 -1.70 1.97 -0.26
C ALA A 89 -1.52 1.46 -1.70
N GLY A 90 -1.73 0.16 -1.93
CA GLY A 90 -1.70 -0.44 -3.27
C GLY A 90 -2.78 0.10 -4.20
N ILE A 91 -4.02 0.15 -3.72
CA ILE A 91 -5.16 0.71 -4.47
C ILE A 91 -4.90 2.19 -4.77
N GLY A 92 -4.44 2.96 -3.79
CA GLY A 92 -4.13 4.38 -3.93
C GLY A 92 -3.05 4.64 -4.98
N ALA A 93 -1.98 3.84 -5.00
CA ALA A 93 -0.93 3.90 -6.01
C ALA A 93 -1.49 3.64 -7.43
N ILE A 94 -2.31 2.61 -7.59
CA ILE A 94 -2.94 2.27 -8.89
C ILE A 94 -3.90 3.38 -9.33
N ASN A 95 -4.77 3.85 -8.44
CA ASN A 95 -5.71 4.93 -8.73
C ASN A 95 -4.99 6.23 -9.11
N LEU A 96 -3.84 6.50 -8.49
CA LEU A 96 -3.05 7.69 -8.77
C LEU A 96 -2.53 7.71 -10.23
N LEU A 97 -2.24 6.55 -10.85
CA LEU A 97 -1.88 6.47 -12.26
C LEU A 97 -2.99 6.99 -13.18
N VAL A 98 -4.25 6.68 -12.84
CA VAL A 98 -5.42 7.14 -13.58
C VAL A 98 -5.67 8.62 -13.32
N VAL A 99 -5.58 9.02 -12.05
CA VAL A 99 -5.83 10.39 -11.60
C VAL A 99 -4.83 11.39 -12.20
N LEU A 100 -3.56 11.00 -12.33
CA LEU A 100 -2.52 11.81 -12.97
C LEU A 100 -2.52 11.70 -14.51
N GLY A 101 -3.38 10.88 -15.10
CA GLY A 101 -3.45 10.68 -16.55
C GLY A 101 -2.16 10.11 -17.16
N ILE A 102 -1.35 9.41 -16.37
CA ILE A 102 -0.01 8.95 -16.76
C ILE A 102 -0.07 8.05 -18.01
N VAL A 103 -1.16 7.30 -18.18
CA VAL A 103 -1.31 6.32 -19.25
C VAL A 103 -2.15 6.84 -20.42
N SER A 104 -3.03 7.80 -20.17
CA SER A 104 -3.92 8.35 -21.19
C SER A 104 -3.16 9.14 -22.27
N SER A 105 -1.95 9.62 -21.99
CA SER A 105 -1.04 10.28 -22.94
C SER A 105 -0.44 9.32 -23.99
N GLY A 106 -0.66 7.99 -23.85
CA GLY A 106 -0.08 6.96 -24.72
C GLY A 106 1.38 6.62 -24.41
N GLU A 107 2.03 7.37 -23.55
CA GLU A 107 3.39 7.11 -23.07
C GLU A 107 3.41 6.93 -21.55
N TRP A 108 3.96 5.81 -21.10
CA TRP A 108 4.22 5.60 -19.70
C TRP A 108 5.37 6.49 -19.24
N ASP A 109 5.08 7.45 -18.38
CA ASP A 109 6.11 8.23 -17.71
C ASP A 109 6.64 7.42 -16.51
N ALA A 110 7.78 6.77 -16.72
CA ALA A 110 8.38 5.90 -15.71
C ALA A 110 8.63 6.62 -14.38
N PHE A 111 9.03 7.90 -14.41
CA PHE A 111 9.25 8.69 -13.21
C PHE A 111 7.95 8.87 -12.41
N LEU A 112 6.85 9.23 -13.05
CA LEU A 112 5.57 9.41 -12.38
C LEU A 112 4.97 8.09 -11.90
N VAL A 113 5.10 7.00 -12.69
CA VAL A 113 4.67 5.65 -12.26
C VAL A 113 5.42 5.23 -11.01
N LEU A 114 6.75 5.33 -11.03
CA LEU A 114 7.58 4.95 -9.87
C LEU A 114 7.30 5.83 -8.66
N SER A 115 7.10 7.13 -8.86
CA SER A 115 6.73 8.05 -7.78
C SER A 115 5.37 7.71 -7.16
N ALA A 116 4.38 7.32 -7.98
CA ALA A 116 3.06 6.92 -7.52
C ALA A 116 3.08 5.67 -6.63
N PHE A 117 4.00 4.73 -6.88
CA PHE A 117 4.21 3.55 -6.02
C PHE A 117 5.15 3.83 -4.84
N ALA A 118 6.25 4.55 -5.07
CA ALA A 118 7.21 4.85 -4.01
C ALA A 118 6.60 5.70 -2.89
N SER A 119 5.73 6.63 -3.24
CA SER A 119 5.09 7.56 -2.28
C SER A 119 4.33 6.84 -1.14
N PRO A 120 3.42 5.89 -1.40
CA PRO A 120 2.76 5.15 -0.33
C PRO A 120 3.58 3.96 0.18
N PHE A 121 4.32 3.23 -0.67
CA PHE A 121 4.94 1.96 -0.28
C PHE A 121 6.18 2.14 0.58
N VAL A 122 7.09 3.05 0.18
CA VAL A 122 8.38 3.16 0.85
C VAL A 122 8.23 3.69 2.28
N PRO A 123 7.53 4.82 2.54
CA PRO A 123 7.35 5.30 3.90
C PRO A 123 6.55 4.33 4.78
N PHE A 124 5.55 3.66 4.21
CA PHE A 124 4.73 2.70 4.96
C PHE A 124 5.53 1.48 5.38
N TYR A 125 6.30 0.88 4.45
CA TYR A 125 7.16 -0.25 4.78
C TYR A 125 8.22 0.11 5.81
N VAL A 126 8.90 1.24 5.62
CA VAL A 126 9.96 1.70 6.53
C VAL A 126 9.40 2.05 7.91
N ALA A 127 8.19 2.60 7.99
CA ALA A 127 7.51 2.86 9.27
C ALA A 127 7.17 1.55 10.01
N THR A 128 6.65 0.54 9.31
CA THR A 128 6.37 -0.79 9.88
C THR A 128 7.66 -1.49 10.31
N TRP A 129 8.75 -1.33 9.53
CA TRP A 129 10.06 -1.84 9.86
C TRP A 129 10.68 -1.11 11.08
N GLU A 130 10.51 0.21 11.19
CA GLU A 130 10.91 0.97 12.37
C GLU A 130 10.16 0.47 13.60
N GLU A 131 8.84 0.28 13.52
CA GLU A 131 8.01 -0.25 14.61
C GLU A 131 8.48 -1.63 15.08
N TYR A 132 8.85 -2.52 14.15
CA TYR A 132 9.40 -3.85 14.47
C TYR A 132 10.67 -3.74 15.34
N TYR A 133 11.55 -2.77 15.09
CA TYR A 133 12.82 -2.61 15.82
C TYR A 133 12.70 -1.75 17.08
N THR A 134 11.78 -0.82 17.12
CA THR A 134 11.60 0.12 18.24
C THR A 134 10.55 -0.32 19.24
N GLY A 135 9.58 -1.12 18.80
CA GLY A 135 8.43 -1.57 19.60
C GLY A 135 7.29 -0.57 19.65
N ALA A 136 7.38 0.55 18.93
CA ALA A 136 6.33 1.56 18.85
C ALA A 136 6.34 2.25 17.49
N LEU A 137 5.16 2.50 16.95
CA LEU A 137 5.01 3.31 15.74
C LEU A 137 5.33 4.77 16.06
N VAL A 138 6.43 5.28 15.54
CA VAL A 138 6.85 6.68 15.69
C VAL A 138 6.60 7.38 14.37
N LEU A 139 5.52 8.14 14.31
CA LEU A 139 5.23 8.94 13.13
C LEU A 139 5.83 10.34 13.30
N PRO A 140 6.63 10.84 12.34
CA PRO A 140 7.11 12.22 12.35
C PRO A 140 5.93 13.20 12.23
N ILE A 141 6.18 14.49 12.52
CA ILE A 141 5.14 15.54 12.45
C ILE A 141 4.52 15.61 11.06
N ILE A 142 5.34 15.48 10.02
CA ILE A 142 4.89 15.28 8.64
C ILE A 142 5.00 13.78 8.38
N ASN A 143 3.87 13.09 8.39
CA ASN A 143 3.85 11.65 8.21
C ASN A 143 3.23 11.29 6.85
N GLY A 144 3.93 10.44 6.10
CA GLY A 144 3.49 10.00 4.78
C GLY A 144 2.07 9.41 4.73
N PRO A 145 1.64 8.58 5.71
CA PRO A 145 0.31 7.98 5.68
C PRO A 145 -0.84 8.99 5.69
N ALA A 146 -0.86 9.97 6.58
CA ALA A 146 -1.98 10.91 6.68
C ALA A 146 -1.91 12.00 5.60
N GLU A 147 -0.77 12.67 5.45
CA GLU A 147 -0.59 13.72 4.45
C GLU A 147 -0.58 13.16 3.03
N GLY A 148 -0.06 11.94 2.84
CA GLY A 148 -0.09 11.26 1.54
C GLY A 148 -1.51 10.99 1.06
N VAL A 149 -2.41 10.52 1.94
CA VAL A 149 -3.83 10.33 1.60
C VAL A 149 -4.50 11.66 1.29
N LEU A 150 -4.26 12.72 2.09
CA LEU A 150 -4.82 14.05 1.82
C LEU A 150 -4.29 14.65 0.51
N MET A 151 -3.03 14.40 0.17
CA MET A 151 -2.48 14.77 -1.13
C MET A 151 -3.20 14.02 -2.26
N GLY A 152 -3.46 12.73 -2.11
CA GLY A 152 -4.25 11.93 -3.05
C GLY A 152 -5.66 12.48 -3.24
N VAL A 153 -6.32 12.92 -2.15
CA VAL A 153 -7.62 13.62 -2.19
C VAL A 153 -7.50 14.90 -3.02
N PHE A 154 -6.50 15.74 -2.72
CA PHE A 154 -6.29 17.01 -3.43
C PHE A 154 -6.04 16.77 -4.94
N ILE A 155 -5.14 15.87 -5.30
CA ILE A 155 -4.83 15.54 -6.69
C ILE A 155 -6.09 15.05 -7.41
N SER A 156 -6.89 14.20 -6.77
CA SER A 156 -8.16 13.69 -7.32
C SER A 156 -9.17 14.81 -7.58
N LEU A 157 -9.30 15.77 -6.64
CA LEU A 157 -10.17 16.94 -6.84
C LEU A 157 -9.69 17.79 -8.03
N VAL A 158 -8.39 18.06 -8.12
CA VAL A 158 -7.82 18.82 -9.26
C VAL A 158 -8.12 18.11 -10.58
N SER A 159 -7.93 16.77 -10.65
CA SER A 159 -8.25 15.98 -11.84
C SER A 159 -9.73 16.00 -12.18
N GLY A 160 -10.60 16.03 -11.16
CA GLY A 160 -12.05 16.16 -11.35
C GLY A 160 -12.46 17.51 -11.98
N PHE A 161 -11.77 18.59 -11.63
CA PHE A 161 -12.06 19.94 -12.16
C PHE A 161 -11.36 20.25 -13.47
N LEU A 162 -10.09 19.84 -13.63
CA LEU A 162 -9.23 20.25 -14.76
C LEU A 162 -9.00 19.13 -15.79
N GLY A 163 -9.42 17.90 -15.46
CA GLY A 163 -9.12 16.68 -16.22
C GLY A 163 -7.71 16.14 -15.92
N PRO A 164 -7.51 14.81 -16.02
CA PRO A 164 -6.23 14.16 -15.75
C PRO A 164 -5.12 14.59 -16.73
N ALA A 165 -5.48 14.94 -17.95
CA ALA A 165 -4.53 15.43 -18.96
C ALA A 165 -3.84 16.75 -18.56
N TRP A 166 -4.39 17.50 -17.60
CA TRP A 166 -3.79 18.74 -17.09
C TRP A 166 -2.41 18.51 -16.47
N TRP A 167 -2.21 17.39 -15.81
CA TRP A 167 -0.94 17.05 -15.16
C TRP A 167 0.21 16.83 -16.13
N GLY A 168 -0.12 16.38 -17.35
CA GLY A 168 0.86 16.12 -18.40
C GLY A 168 1.16 17.31 -19.33
N ARG A 169 0.41 18.44 -19.20
CA ARG A 169 0.61 19.61 -20.06
C ARG A 169 1.84 20.40 -19.65
N GLU A 170 2.64 20.82 -20.62
CA GLU A 170 3.72 21.76 -20.37
C GLU A 170 3.17 23.09 -19.83
N ASN A 171 3.86 23.64 -18.86
CA ASN A 171 3.50 24.88 -18.19
C ASN A 171 4.59 25.93 -18.42
N GLU A 172 4.21 27.07 -19.01
CA GLU A 172 5.16 28.14 -19.37
C GLU A 172 5.97 28.66 -18.18
N PHE A 173 5.35 28.74 -16.99
CA PHE A 173 6.05 29.15 -15.78
C PHE A 173 7.11 28.14 -15.36
N LEU A 174 6.80 26.83 -15.44
CA LEU A 174 7.76 25.78 -15.11
C LEU A 174 8.88 25.70 -16.16
N LEU A 175 8.56 25.88 -17.43
CA LEU A 175 9.56 25.94 -18.51
C LEU A 175 10.52 27.11 -18.34
N ALA A 176 10.07 28.24 -17.77
CA ALA A 176 10.93 29.39 -17.48
C ALA A 176 11.95 29.11 -16.34
N LEU A 177 11.75 28.03 -15.58
CA LEU A 177 12.68 27.52 -14.56
C LEU A 177 13.59 26.44 -15.16
N ASP A 178 14.31 26.76 -16.21
CA ASP A 178 15.12 25.84 -17.05
C ASP A 178 16.19 25.05 -16.28
N TRP A 179 16.62 25.54 -15.13
CA TRP A 179 17.55 24.90 -14.21
C TRP A 179 16.92 23.77 -13.36
N LEU A 180 15.58 23.64 -13.35
CA LEU A 180 14.86 22.57 -12.66
C LEU A 180 14.33 21.54 -13.68
N PRO A 181 14.32 20.25 -13.34
CA PRO A 181 13.75 19.19 -14.17
C PRO A 181 12.21 19.18 -14.08
N LEU A 182 11.58 20.35 -14.13
CA LEU A 182 10.14 20.57 -13.97
C LEU A 182 9.59 21.20 -15.23
N LYS A 183 8.77 20.49 -15.97
CA LYS A 183 8.11 20.99 -17.18
C LYS A 183 6.59 20.99 -17.04
N ARG A 184 6.05 20.05 -16.27
CA ARG A 184 4.64 19.76 -16.15
C ARG A 184 4.21 19.81 -14.68
N PRO A 185 2.93 20.12 -14.37
CA PRO A 185 2.43 20.04 -13.01
C PRO A 185 2.62 18.65 -12.35
N GLY A 186 2.52 17.57 -13.15
CA GLY A 186 2.79 16.21 -12.67
C GLY A 186 4.23 16.02 -12.16
N ASP A 187 5.22 16.68 -12.78
CA ASP A 187 6.61 16.62 -12.35
C ASP A 187 6.79 17.17 -10.91
N LEU A 188 6.04 18.24 -10.57
CA LEU A 188 6.02 18.79 -9.20
C LEU A 188 5.53 17.74 -8.20
N ILE A 189 4.46 17.00 -8.53
CA ILE A 189 3.92 15.95 -7.66
C ILE A 189 4.96 14.85 -7.47
N GLY A 190 5.58 14.39 -8.56
CA GLY A 190 6.61 13.35 -8.50
C GLY A 190 7.81 13.76 -7.63
N TRP A 191 8.37 14.93 -7.85
CA TRP A 191 9.52 15.43 -7.08
C TRP A 191 9.18 15.72 -5.62
N PHE A 192 7.99 16.30 -5.35
CA PHE A 192 7.54 16.54 -3.98
C PHE A 192 7.36 15.22 -3.22
N SER A 193 6.74 14.22 -3.85
CA SER A 193 6.60 12.88 -3.30
C SER A 193 7.94 12.23 -3.00
N LEU A 194 8.88 12.27 -3.96
CA LEU A 194 10.22 11.70 -3.78
C LEU A 194 10.98 12.38 -2.65
N MET A 195 10.92 13.70 -2.54
CA MET A 195 11.53 14.44 -1.45
C MET A 195 10.95 14.02 -0.09
N GLY A 196 9.62 13.91 0.00
CA GLY A 196 8.94 13.43 1.21
C GLY A 196 9.40 12.02 1.62
N VAL A 197 9.49 11.10 0.65
CA VAL A 197 10.01 9.74 0.86
C VAL A 197 11.45 9.78 1.40
N ILE A 198 12.34 10.54 0.74
CA ILE A 198 13.76 10.63 1.16
C ILE A 198 13.88 11.15 2.59
N VAL A 199 13.19 12.25 2.90
CA VAL A 199 13.27 12.88 4.24
C VAL A 199 12.74 11.92 5.31
N THR A 200 11.54 11.36 5.10
CA THR A 200 10.90 10.47 6.07
C THR A 200 11.73 9.21 6.31
N CYS A 201 12.14 8.53 5.24
CA CYS A 201 12.88 7.27 5.37
C CYS A 201 14.30 7.47 5.91
N THR A 202 14.97 8.57 5.55
CA THR A 202 16.30 8.87 6.12
C THR A 202 16.20 9.04 7.63
N TRP A 203 15.18 9.75 8.11
CA TRP A 203 14.95 9.92 9.54
C TRP A 203 14.68 8.58 10.24
N GLN A 204 13.75 7.78 9.72
CA GLN A 204 13.35 6.49 10.31
C GLN A 204 14.52 5.48 10.34
N ILE A 205 15.24 5.34 9.22
CA ILE A 205 16.40 4.44 9.13
C ILE A 205 17.50 4.89 10.12
N SER A 206 17.80 6.19 10.16
CA SER A 206 18.80 6.74 11.09
C SER A 206 18.40 6.49 12.55
N HIS A 207 17.12 6.63 12.88
CA HIS A 207 16.59 6.39 14.23
C HIS A 207 16.77 4.92 14.65
N VAL A 208 16.42 3.96 13.80
CA VAL A 208 16.63 2.53 14.10
C VAL A 208 18.09 2.21 14.28
N LEU A 209 18.95 2.64 13.35
CA LEU A 209 20.40 2.37 13.44
C LEU A 209 21.03 3.00 14.69
N TYR A 210 20.62 4.22 15.05
CA TYR A 210 21.06 4.87 16.27
C TYR A 210 20.67 4.09 17.53
N LEU A 211 19.41 3.61 17.62
CA LEU A 211 18.96 2.82 18.76
C LEU A 211 19.64 1.45 18.85
N GLN A 212 19.90 0.80 17.72
CA GLN A 212 20.64 -0.47 17.69
C GLN A 212 22.09 -0.27 18.14
N PHE A 213 22.73 0.82 17.68
CA PHE A 213 24.09 1.19 18.12
C PHE A 213 24.15 1.45 19.63
N GLN A 214 23.21 2.21 20.18
CA GLN A 214 23.14 2.46 21.63
C GLN A 214 22.96 1.19 22.46
N LYS A 215 22.17 0.22 21.94
CA LYS A 215 21.94 -1.06 22.61
C LYS A 215 23.04 -2.10 22.34
N ALA A 216 24.14 -1.72 21.69
CA ALA A 216 25.24 -2.60 21.27
C ALA A 216 24.76 -3.85 20.51
N ARG A 217 23.71 -3.70 19.68
CA ARG A 217 23.16 -4.74 18.83
C ARG A 217 23.71 -4.66 17.41
N SER A 218 23.50 -5.72 16.64
CA SER A 218 23.90 -5.75 15.23
C SER A 218 23.24 -4.64 14.43
N LEU A 219 24.02 -3.91 13.64
CA LEU A 219 23.53 -2.95 12.64
C LEU A 219 23.23 -3.64 11.30
N PHE A 220 23.74 -4.86 11.10
CA PHE A 220 23.62 -5.57 9.84
C PHE A 220 22.22 -6.18 9.67
N GLN A 221 21.66 -6.77 10.73
CA GLN A 221 20.35 -7.41 10.69
C GLN A 221 19.22 -6.45 10.23
N PRO A 222 19.08 -5.22 10.78
CA PRO A 222 18.08 -4.28 10.31
C PRO A 222 18.18 -3.95 8.82
N ILE A 223 19.41 -3.85 8.30
CA ILE A 223 19.65 -3.59 6.87
C ILE A 223 19.28 -4.81 6.02
N GLN A 224 19.61 -6.02 6.47
CA GLN A 224 19.20 -7.25 5.79
C GLN A 224 17.68 -7.38 5.66
N ASP A 225 16.94 -6.99 6.68
CA ASP A 225 15.49 -7.09 6.71
C ASP A 225 14.79 -6.11 5.75
N LEU A 226 15.51 -5.10 5.21
CA LEU A 226 15.04 -4.26 4.12
C LEU A 226 15.24 -4.88 2.73
N LEU A 227 16.11 -5.89 2.57
CA LEU A 227 16.47 -6.44 1.26
C LEU A 227 15.28 -6.95 0.44
N PRO A 228 14.27 -7.64 1.00
CA PRO A 228 13.12 -8.10 0.21
C PRO A 228 12.30 -6.96 -0.36
N PHE A 229 12.14 -5.89 0.39
CA PHE A 229 11.45 -4.70 -0.10
C PHE A 229 12.28 -3.97 -1.17
N ILE A 230 13.59 -3.84 -0.96
CA ILE A 230 14.50 -3.29 -1.97
C ILE A 230 14.46 -4.12 -3.26
N ALA A 231 14.41 -5.45 -3.15
CA ALA A 231 14.30 -6.34 -4.30
C ALA A 231 12.97 -6.18 -5.04
N LEU A 232 11.84 -6.01 -4.32
CA LEU A 232 10.54 -5.70 -4.92
C LEU A 232 10.59 -4.34 -5.66
N ALA A 233 11.16 -3.32 -5.02
CA ALA A 233 11.31 -1.99 -5.61
C ALA A 233 12.20 -2.02 -6.87
N ALA A 234 13.34 -2.74 -6.82
CA ALA A 234 14.23 -2.91 -7.97
C ALA A 234 13.56 -3.66 -9.13
N GLY A 235 12.81 -4.73 -8.84
CA GLY A 235 12.03 -5.46 -9.84
C GLY A 235 10.94 -4.59 -10.47
N THR A 236 10.25 -3.80 -9.66
CA THR A 236 9.23 -2.86 -10.15
C THR A 236 9.87 -1.76 -11.01
N TYR A 237 11.00 -1.21 -10.57
CA TYR A 237 11.78 -0.25 -11.36
C TYR A 237 12.17 -0.83 -12.72
N GLN A 238 12.73 -2.03 -12.76
CA GLN A 238 13.13 -2.70 -13.98
C GLN A 238 11.93 -2.91 -14.92
N LEU A 239 10.80 -3.38 -14.39
CA LEU A 239 9.58 -3.61 -15.15
C LEU A 239 9.04 -2.31 -15.78
N VAL A 240 9.00 -1.23 -15.01
CA VAL A 240 8.49 0.07 -15.46
C VAL A 240 9.45 0.74 -16.46
N SER A 241 10.76 0.67 -16.21
CA SER A 241 11.78 1.33 -17.04
C SER A 241 11.91 0.70 -18.42
N THR A 242 11.63 -0.59 -18.57
CA THR A 242 11.66 -1.30 -19.86
C THR A 242 10.38 -1.13 -20.67
N LYS A 243 9.36 -0.42 -20.13
CA LYS A 243 8.05 -0.19 -20.78
C LYS A 243 7.46 -1.49 -21.34
N HIS A 244 7.55 -2.58 -20.56
CA HIS A 244 7.19 -3.90 -21.04
C HIS A 244 5.68 -4.00 -21.37
N ASP A 245 5.33 -4.80 -22.40
CA ASP A 245 3.96 -4.98 -22.89
C ASP A 245 2.96 -5.35 -21.78
N PHE A 246 3.39 -6.03 -20.70
CA PHE A 246 2.53 -6.36 -19.55
C PHE A 246 1.92 -5.14 -18.86
N LEU A 247 2.65 -4.01 -18.83
CA LEU A 247 2.13 -2.75 -18.28
C LEU A 247 1.07 -2.12 -19.17
N THR A 248 1.17 -2.34 -20.49
CA THR A 248 0.24 -1.77 -21.47
C THR A 248 -0.97 -2.67 -21.74
N GLU A 249 -0.79 -3.99 -21.66
CA GLU A 249 -1.83 -4.98 -21.92
C GLU A 249 -2.70 -5.27 -20.69
N ALA A 250 -2.08 -5.39 -19.51
CA ALA A 250 -2.75 -5.73 -18.27
C ALA A 250 -2.24 -4.91 -17.06
N PRO A 251 -2.33 -3.57 -17.11
CA PRO A 251 -1.74 -2.69 -16.08
C PRO A 251 -2.30 -2.96 -14.68
N LEU A 252 -3.62 -3.14 -14.57
CA LEU A 252 -4.28 -3.41 -13.30
C LEU A 252 -3.78 -4.71 -12.66
N LEU A 253 -3.64 -5.77 -13.47
CA LEU A 253 -3.18 -7.07 -12.99
C LEU A 253 -1.71 -7.03 -12.58
N THR A 254 -0.88 -6.36 -13.39
CA THR A 254 0.56 -6.21 -13.14
C THR A 254 0.82 -5.40 -11.86
N MET A 255 0.19 -4.24 -11.75
CA MET A 255 0.35 -3.36 -10.58
C MET A 255 -0.34 -3.93 -9.34
N GLY A 256 -1.45 -4.66 -9.54
CA GLY A 256 -2.10 -5.42 -8.48
C GLY A 256 -1.20 -6.51 -7.89
N ALA A 257 -0.43 -7.22 -8.71
CA ALA A 257 0.52 -8.22 -8.23
C ALA A 257 1.69 -7.60 -7.43
N VAL A 258 2.25 -6.47 -7.91
CA VAL A 258 3.26 -5.70 -7.15
C VAL A 258 2.70 -5.30 -5.78
N SER A 259 1.47 -4.78 -5.76
CA SER A 259 0.78 -4.38 -4.52
C SER A 259 0.53 -5.58 -3.60
N ALA A 260 0.17 -6.75 -4.14
CA ALA A 260 -0.08 -7.96 -3.37
C ALA A 260 1.19 -8.48 -2.68
N ILE A 261 2.35 -8.44 -3.36
CA ILE A 261 3.64 -8.81 -2.77
C ILE A 261 4.02 -7.82 -1.66
N PHE A 262 3.77 -6.53 -1.89
CA PHE A 262 3.96 -5.50 -0.87
C PHE A 262 3.12 -5.78 0.39
N VAL A 263 1.82 -6.08 0.22
CA VAL A 263 0.91 -6.43 1.32
C VAL A 263 1.41 -7.65 2.10
N GLU A 264 1.86 -8.69 1.41
CA GLU A 264 2.44 -9.88 2.06
C GLU A 264 3.64 -9.52 2.93
N GLN A 265 4.57 -8.70 2.41
CA GLN A 265 5.76 -8.29 3.15
C GLN A 265 5.41 -7.48 4.40
N VAL A 266 4.49 -6.52 4.28
CA VAL A 266 4.02 -5.70 5.42
C VAL A 266 3.36 -6.57 6.49
N VAL A 267 2.42 -7.44 6.10
CA VAL A 267 1.71 -8.31 7.05
C VAL A 267 2.65 -9.31 7.72
N SER A 268 3.62 -9.85 6.97
CA SER A 268 4.64 -10.76 7.53
C SER A 268 5.53 -10.04 8.55
N LEU A 269 5.92 -8.81 8.27
CA LEU A 269 6.73 -7.99 9.18
C LEU A 269 5.94 -7.63 10.44
N MET A 270 4.68 -7.22 10.30
CA MET A 270 3.80 -6.93 11.43
C MET A 270 3.50 -8.18 12.26
N LEU A 271 3.31 -9.33 11.62
CA LEU A 271 3.12 -10.60 12.32
C LEU A 271 4.37 -10.97 13.15
N ALA A 272 5.57 -10.81 12.58
CA ALA A 272 6.83 -11.01 13.30
C ALA A 272 6.95 -10.07 14.50
N HIS A 273 6.55 -8.80 14.33
CA HIS A 273 6.49 -7.83 15.43
C HIS A 273 5.55 -8.29 16.55
N MET A 274 4.32 -8.67 16.22
CA MET A 274 3.31 -9.08 17.20
C MET A 274 3.61 -10.40 17.92
N THR A 275 4.31 -11.30 17.26
CA THR A 275 4.70 -12.60 17.83
C THR A 275 6.08 -12.59 18.49
N HIS A 276 6.78 -11.45 18.45
CA HIS A 276 8.18 -11.32 18.90
C HIS A 276 9.11 -12.35 18.25
N SER A 277 8.80 -12.75 17.03
CA SER A 277 9.59 -13.71 16.26
C SER A 277 10.57 -12.98 15.34
N PRO A 278 11.68 -13.64 14.94
CA PRO A 278 12.54 -13.09 13.91
C PRO A 278 11.76 -12.88 12.60
N TYR A 279 11.95 -11.72 11.97
CA TYR A 279 11.41 -11.50 10.63
C TYR A 279 12.17 -12.36 9.62
N VAL A 280 11.44 -13.20 8.90
CA VAL A 280 12.01 -14.09 7.88
C VAL A 280 11.47 -13.64 6.53
N ALA A 281 12.17 -12.71 5.96
CA ALA A 281 11.83 -11.98 4.75
C ALA A 281 11.66 -12.83 3.47
N HIS A 282 12.07 -14.08 3.48
CA HIS A 282 12.12 -14.95 2.29
C HIS A 282 11.22 -16.20 2.39
N GLN A 283 10.26 -16.20 3.31
CA GLN A 283 9.30 -17.31 3.39
C GLN A 283 8.27 -17.28 2.27
N GLY A 284 8.10 -16.14 1.58
CA GLY A 284 7.19 -16.01 0.45
C GLY A 284 7.83 -16.46 -0.86
N ILE A 285 7.15 -17.33 -1.58
CA ILE A 285 7.54 -17.74 -2.96
C ILE A 285 7.25 -16.64 -3.99
N LEU A 286 6.42 -15.65 -3.63
CA LEU A 286 5.91 -14.63 -4.55
C LEU A 286 7.01 -13.70 -5.06
N LEU A 287 7.87 -13.20 -4.16
CA LEU A 287 8.94 -12.29 -4.56
C LEU A 287 9.97 -12.95 -5.50
N PRO A 288 10.53 -14.14 -5.19
CA PRO A 288 11.43 -14.83 -6.13
C PRO A 288 10.77 -15.13 -7.48
N ALA A 289 9.51 -15.54 -7.49
CA ALA A 289 8.76 -15.79 -8.72
C ALA A 289 8.59 -14.50 -9.54
N PHE A 290 8.21 -13.40 -8.91
CA PHE A 290 8.10 -12.09 -9.54
C PHE A 290 9.43 -11.64 -10.15
N LEU A 291 10.52 -11.71 -9.38
CA LEU A 291 11.85 -11.33 -9.87
C LEU A 291 12.31 -12.22 -11.02
N GLY A 292 12.00 -13.51 -10.98
CA GLY A 292 12.28 -14.44 -12.09
C GLY A 292 11.55 -14.04 -13.37
N PHE A 293 10.28 -13.67 -13.29
CA PHE A 293 9.51 -13.17 -14.43
C PHE A 293 10.04 -11.82 -14.94
N VAL A 294 10.36 -10.89 -14.05
CA VAL A 294 10.95 -9.60 -14.45
C VAL A 294 12.27 -9.82 -15.18
N ALA A 295 13.15 -10.71 -14.67
CA ALA A 295 14.41 -11.03 -15.31
C ALA A 295 14.19 -11.64 -16.69
N LEU A 296 13.29 -12.62 -16.83
CA LEU A 296 12.96 -13.24 -18.11
C LEU A 296 12.43 -12.22 -19.12
N ALA A 297 11.63 -11.26 -18.66
CA ALA A 297 11.02 -10.26 -19.51
C ALA A 297 12.01 -9.18 -19.99
N THR A 298 12.99 -8.81 -19.16
CA THR A 298 13.75 -7.56 -19.33
C THR A 298 15.25 -7.74 -19.55
N VAL A 299 15.80 -8.93 -19.26
CA VAL A 299 17.25 -9.18 -19.36
C VAL A 299 17.60 -9.68 -20.76
N GLU A 300 18.42 -8.92 -21.49
CA GLU A 300 18.76 -9.18 -22.89
C GLU A 300 19.32 -10.58 -23.16
N TRP A 301 20.18 -11.10 -22.29
CA TRP A 301 20.75 -12.44 -22.49
C TRP A 301 19.73 -13.58 -22.33
N LEU A 302 18.54 -13.30 -21.75
CA LEU A 302 17.42 -14.22 -21.70
C LEU A 302 16.44 -14.07 -22.89
N GLN A 303 16.64 -13.13 -23.79
CA GLN A 303 15.78 -12.92 -24.96
C GLN A 303 15.61 -14.16 -25.83
N PRO A 304 16.66 -14.98 -26.10
CA PRO A 304 16.49 -16.23 -26.85
C PRO A 304 15.54 -17.21 -26.17
N VAL A 305 15.45 -17.18 -24.83
CA VAL A 305 14.48 -17.98 -24.06
C VAL A 305 13.08 -17.42 -24.23
N LYS A 306 12.93 -16.09 -24.14
CA LYS A 306 11.67 -15.39 -24.38
C LYS A 306 11.15 -15.67 -25.79
N GLU A 307 11.97 -15.51 -26.82
CA GLU A 307 11.58 -15.76 -28.22
C GLU A 307 11.06 -17.18 -28.44
N ARG A 308 11.62 -18.19 -27.77
CA ARG A 308 11.12 -19.57 -27.82
C ARG A 308 9.74 -19.71 -27.17
N PHE A 309 9.45 -18.96 -26.13
CA PHE A 309 8.12 -18.92 -25.50
C PHE A 309 7.12 -18.15 -26.36
N ASP A 310 7.52 -17.02 -26.93
CA ASP A 310 6.68 -16.17 -27.78
C ASP A 310 6.33 -16.84 -29.13
N ALA A 311 7.26 -17.64 -29.69
CA ALA A 311 7.03 -18.41 -30.90
C ALA A 311 5.91 -19.48 -30.78
N VAL A 312 5.42 -19.72 -29.56
CA VAL A 312 4.30 -20.61 -29.28
C VAL A 312 3.07 -19.76 -28.91
N GLU A 313 2.60 -18.91 -29.83
CA GLU A 313 1.34 -18.17 -29.81
C GLU A 313 1.09 -17.33 -28.54
N GLY A 314 1.95 -16.37 -28.23
CA GLY A 314 1.72 -15.42 -27.11
C GLY A 314 1.66 -16.07 -25.72
N ARG A 315 2.17 -17.29 -25.55
CA ARG A 315 2.10 -18.04 -24.27
C ARG A 315 2.76 -17.31 -23.11
N LEU A 316 3.74 -16.46 -23.35
CA LEU A 316 4.41 -15.72 -22.28
C LEU A 316 3.42 -14.72 -21.63
N SER A 317 2.57 -14.06 -22.41
CA SER A 317 1.52 -13.18 -21.89
C SER A 317 0.52 -13.94 -21.00
N TRP A 318 0.08 -15.14 -21.43
CA TRP A 318 -0.82 -15.97 -20.64
C TRP A 318 -0.20 -16.49 -19.34
N LEU A 319 1.06 -16.90 -19.41
CA LEU A 319 1.82 -17.35 -18.23
C LEU A 319 1.97 -16.21 -17.21
N TRP A 320 2.24 -15.00 -17.70
CA TRP A 320 2.37 -13.82 -16.89
C TRP A 320 1.04 -13.44 -16.21
N GLN A 321 -0.05 -13.38 -16.98
CA GLN A 321 -1.38 -13.14 -16.42
C GLN A 321 -1.77 -14.21 -15.41
N GLY A 322 -1.53 -15.48 -15.72
CA GLY A 322 -1.75 -16.59 -14.81
C GLY A 322 -0.93 -16.46 -13.52
N HIS A 323 0.35 -16.07 -13.62
CA HIS A 323 1.18 -15.81 -12.45
C HIS A 323 0.60 -14.70 -11.56
N PHE A 324 0.16 -13.59 -12.14
CA PHE A 324 -0.43 -12.49 -11.36
C PHE A 324 -1.73 -12.90 -10.68
N VAL A 325 -2.58 -13.67 -11.33
CA VAL A 325 -3.79 -14.22 -10.71
C VAL A 325 -3.42 -15.13 -9.53
N ILE A 326 -2.39 -15.96 -9.68
CA ILE A 326 -1.90 -16.80 -8.59
C ILE A 326 -1.36 -15.96 -7.43
N VAL A 327 -0.58 -14.91 -7.72
CA VAL A 327 -0.06 -13.99 -6.69
C VAL A 327 -1.19 -13.36 -5.90
N LEU A 328 -2.19 -12.79 -6.58
CA LEU A 328 -3.35 -12.18 -5.93
C LEU A 328 -4.15 -13.19 -5.11
N GLY A 329 -4.40 -14.38 -5.66
CA GLY A 329 -5.13 -15.44 -4.97
C GLY A 329 -4.38 -15.96 -3.74
N TYR A 330 -3.06 -16.15 -3.86
CA TYR A 330 -2.22 -16.55 -2.72
C TYR A 330 -2.21 -15.49 -1.62
N THR A 331 -2.02 -14.21 -1.96
CA THR A 331 -2.01 -13.13 -0.97
C THR A 331 -3.35 -13.04 -0.25
N LEU A 332 -4.47 -13.15 -0.97
CA LEU A 332 -5.80 -13.18 -0.36
C LEU A 332 -5.95 -14.36 0.61
N LEU A 333 -5.55 -15.56 0.18
CA LEU A 333 -5.57 -16.76 1.03
C LEU A 333 -4.68 -16.57 2.27
N TYR A 334 -3.47 -16.05 2.09
CA TYR A 334 -2.55 -15.76 3.19
C TYR A 334 -3.18 -14.82 4.22
N LEU A 335 -3.80 -13.72 3.80
CA LEU A 335 -4.46 -12.77 4.69
C LEU A 335 -5.62 -13.44 5.47
N VAL A 336 -6.44 -14.24 4.80
CA VAL A 336 -7.53 -14.99 5.43
C VAL A 336 -7.00 -15.96 6.48
N LEU A 337 -5.93 -16.69 6.17
CA LEU A 337 -5.33 -17.66 7.10
C LEU A 337 -4.71 -16.95 8.31
N VAL A 338 -3.98 -15.83 8.12
CA VAL A 338 -3.42 -15.04 9.22
C VAL A 338 -4.52 -14.55 10.17
N VAL A 339 -5.60 -13.99 9.62
CA VAL A 339 -6.74 -13.55 10.44
C VAL A 339 -7.42 -14.71 11.17
N ALA A 340 -7.59 -15.85 10.51
CA ALA A 340 -8.21 -17.04 11.09
C ALA A 340 -7.37 -17.63 12.24
N ASP A 341 -6.06 -17.74 12.03
CA ASP A 341 -5.14 -18.30 13.02
C ASP A 341 -4.96 -17.37 14.22
N LEU A 342 -4.80 -16.07 14.03
CA LEU A 342 -4.77 -15.10 15.12
C LEU A 342 -6.10 -15.10 15.90
N SER A 343 -7.23 -15.19 15.21
CA SER A 343 -8.55 -15.30 15.86
C SER A 343 -8.67 -16.54 16.74
N ARG A 344 -8.16 -17.67 16.25
CA ARG A 344 -8.15 -18.95 17.00
C ARG A 344 -7.25 -18.89 18.20
N VAL A 345 -6.01 -18.41 18.03
CA VAL A 345 -5.00 -18.34 19.11
C VAL A 345 -5.43 -17.39 20.20
N LEU A 346 -5.95 -16.21 19.83
CA LEU A 346 -6.39 -15.20 20.80
C LEU A 346 -7.80 -15.47 21.36
N GLY A 347 -8.56 -16.40 20.79
CA GLY A 347 -9.93 -16.67 21.19
C GLY A 347 -10.88 -15.49 20.96
N VAL A 348 -10.59 -14.64 19.96
CA VAL A 348 -11.39 -13.45 19.63
C VAL A 348 -12.10 -13.62 18.28
N ARG A 349 -13.19 -12.88 18.11
CA ARG A 349 -13.91 -12.82 16.82
C ARG A 349 -13.54 -11.51 16.12
N PRO A 350 -13.07 -11.55 14.85
CA PRO A 350 -12.56 -10.35 14.17
C PRO A 350 -13.58 -9.21 14.12
N PHE A 351 -14.86 -9.54 13.87
CA PHE A 351 -15.93 -8.57 13.58
C PHE A 351 -17.02 -8.54 14.64
N ARG A 352 -16.76 -9.06 15.86
CA ARG A 352 -17.73 -9.05 16.97
C ARG A 352 -17.05 -8.74 18.29
N ILE A 353 -17.65 -7.83 19.05
CA ILE A 353 -17.25 -7.56 20.44
C ILE A 353 -17.92 -8.61 21.33
N LYS A 354 -17.17 -9.30 22.18
CA LYS A 354 -17.73 -10.12 23.28
C LYS A 354 -18.51 -9.16 24.18
N ASN A 355 -19.80 -9.45 24.42
CA ASN A 355 -20.77 -8.58 25.09
C ASN A 355 -20.16 -7.82 26.29
N ALA A 356 -20.11 -6.51 26.19
CA ALA A 356 -19.77 -5.60 27.28
C ALA A 356 -20.75 -5.71 28.49
N ALA A 357 -21.91 -6.33 28.29
CA ALA A 357 -22.91 -6.57 29.34
C ALA A 357 -22.46 -7.57 30.44
N ALA A 358 -21.43 -8.40 30.16
CA ALA A 358 -20.90 -9.34 31.17
C ALA A 358 -19.78 -8.76 32.04
N ALA A 359 -19.16 -7.64 31.62
CA ALA A 359 -18.08 -6.99 32.37
C ALA A 359 -18.58 -5.90 33.34
N GLY A 360 -19.82 -5.43 33.19
CA GLY A 360 -20.45 -4.40 34.03
C GLY A 360 -21.25 -4.92 35.23
N GLY A 361 -21.40 -6.24 35.36
CA GLY A 361 -22.26 -6.85 36.39
C GLY A 361 -21.58 -7.31 37.69
N GLY A 362 -20.32 -6.96 37.89
CA GLY A 362 -19.54 -7.49 39.01
C GLY A 362 -19.03 -6.46 40.02
N ASN A 363 -19.86 -5.53 40.51
CA ASN A 363 -19.52 -4.85 41.77
C ASN A 363 -20.76 -4.25 42.46
N GLY A 364 -21.49 -5.07 43.10
CA GLY A 364 -22.62 -4.74 43.94
C GLY A 364 -22.70 -5.67 45.15
N GLY A 365 -21.57 -6.04 45.75
CA GLY A 365 -21.49 -6.79 46.97
C GLY A 365 -20.91 -5.94 48.11
N LYS A 366 -21.73 -5.08 48.72
CA LYS A 366 -21.45 -4.61 50.08
C LYS A 366 -21.28 -5.81 50.97
N ARG A 367 -20.14 -5.97 51.58
CA ARG A 367 -20.00 -6.70 52.86
C ARG A 367 -19.54 -5.68 53.87
N GLY A 368 -20.51 -5.23 54.69
CA GLY A 368 -20.21 -4.71 55.98
C GLY A 368 -19.88 -5.90 56.88
N CYS A 369 -18.84 -5.75 57.63
CA CYS A 369 -18.60 -6.02 59.04
C CYS A 369 -17.17 -5.64 59.34
#